data_387a35ec6946a95e5400e8df8fec1717
#
_entry.id   387a35ec6946a95e5400e8df8fec1717
#
_cell.length_a   1.000
_cell.length_b   1.000
_cell.length_c   1.000
_cell.angle_alpha   90.00
_cell.angle_beta   90.00
_cell.angle_gamma   90.00
#
_symmetry.space_group_name_H-M   'P 1'
#
loop_
_entity.id
_entity.type
_entity.pdbx_description
1 polymer ?
#
loop_
_entity_poly.entity_id
_entity_poly.type
_entity_poly.pdbx_seq_one_letter_code
_entity_poly.pdbx_strand_id
1 'polypeptide(L)'
;MRPMLVVVADFSMARFFRVPGDSRRLRLLEVLRNPSARAHDLASSRHGRLNRRAADQPLALDARRQVKRIAAERFAVTVARRIGGRCAAIRNEDVVLVAGGRLLGLVDRKLSRTAQHRLIATVPRDLSHLTEPALARELLPLRPRPELRA
;
A
#
# COMPACT_ATOMS: atom_id res chain seq x y z
N MET A 1 4.39 2.75 24.68
CA MET A 1 4.04 3.23 23.34
C MET A 1 2.97 2.36 22.72
N ARG A 2 2.09 2.94 21.93
CA ARG A 2 1.10 2.14 21.19
C ARG A 2 1.78 1.29 20.12
N PRO A 3 1.29 0.08 19.86
CA PRO A 3 1.74 -0.65 18.70
C PRO A 3 1.36 0.10 17.41
N MET A 4 2.08 -0.17 16.34
CA MET A 4 1.89 0.51 15.07
C MET A 4 1.76 -0.51 13.95
N LEU A 5 0.73 -0.36 13.15
CA LEU A 5 0.56 -1.08 11.89
C LEU A 5 1.22 -0.27 10.78
N VAL A 6 2.16 -0.86 10.08
CA VAL A 6 2.81 -0.26 8.91
C VAL A 6 2.38 -1.03 7.67
N VAL A 7 1.79 -0.34 6.73
CA VAL A 7 1.36 -0.91 5.44
C VAL A 7 2.22 -0.33 4.34
N VAL A 8 2.98 -1.18 3.68
CA VAL A 8 3.86 -0.81 2.56
C VAL A 8 3.32 -1.46 1.30
N ALA A 9 2.85 -0.65 0.37
CA ALA A 9 2.13 -1.14 -0.80
C ALA A 9 2.69 -0.59 -2.11
N ASP A 10 2.61 -1.41 -3.13
CA ASP A 10 2.67 -1.05 -4.55
C ASP A 10 1.48 -1.67 -5.28
N PHE A 11 1.38 -1.52 -6.60
CA PHE A 11 0.28 -2.10 -7.37
C PHE A 11 0.33 -3.64 -7.46
N SER A 12 1.44 -4.26 -7.09
CA SER A 12 1.61 -5.73 -7.12
C SER A 12 1.26 -6.38 -5.80
N MET A 13 1.58 -5.72 -4.67
CA MET A 13 1.40 -6.29 -3.34
C MET A 13 1.29 -5.22 -2.26
N ALA A 14 0.72 -5.60 -1.13
CA ALA A 14 0.76 -4.84 0.10
C ALA A 14 1.31 -5.72 1.21
N ARG A 15 2.32 -5.23 1.91
CA ARG A 15 2.91 -5.89 3.08
C ARG A 15 2.44 -5.19 4.35
N PHE A 16 1.95 -5.97 5.29
CA PHE A 16 1.45 -5.50 6.58
C PHE A 16 2.45 -5.89 7.66
N PHE A 17 2.98 -4.90 8.33
CA PHE A 17 3.93 -5.09 9.44
C PHE A 17 3.34 -4.56 10.73
N ARG A 18 3.72 -5.18 11.83
CA ARG A 18 3.45 -4.66 13.17
C ARG A 18 4.76 -4.25 13.83
N VAL A 19 4.72 -3.09 14.47
CA VAL A 19 5.76 -2.66 15.40
C VAL A 19 5.14 -2.70 16.80
N PRO A 20 5.52 -3.66 17.64
CA PRO A 20 5.07 -3.70 19.03
C PRO A 20 5.43 -2.41 19.79
N GLY A 21 4.69 -2.10 20.87
CA GLY A 21 4.87 -0.87 21.62
C GLY A 21 6.27 -0.64 22.17
N ASP A 22 6.95 -1.70 22.54
CA ASP A 22 8.27 -1.73 23.16
C ASP A 22 9.41 -2.06 22.18
N SER A 23 9.10 -2.29 20.91
CA SER A 23 10.04 -2.78 19.91
C SER A 23 10.37 -1.74 18.85
N ARG A 24 11.58 -1.86 18.32
CA ARG A 24 12.03 -1.12 17.12
C ARG A 24 12.14 -2.02 15.88
N ARG A 25 11.47 -3.15 15.89
CA ARG A 25 11.49 -4.10 14.77
C ARG A 25 10.13 -4.18 14.11
N LEU A 26 10.16 -4.23 12.79
CA LEU A 26 8.99 -4.57 11.98
C LEU A 26 8.79 -6.09 12.03
N ARG A 27 7.57 -6.52 12.28
CA ARG A 27 7.17 -7.92 12.19
C ARG A 27 6.19 -8.06 11.04
N LEU A 28 6.55 -8.84 10.03
CA LEU A 28 5.65 -9.11 8.92
C LEU A 28 4.47 -9.95 9.40
N LEU A 29 3.26 -9.47 9.13
CA LEU A 29 2.01 -10.13 9.49
C LEU A 29 1.39 -10.83 8.30
N GLU A 30 1.37 -10.15 7.16
CA GLU A 30 0.62 -10.59 6.00
C GLU A 30 1.17 -9.92 4.73
N VAL A 31 1.05 -10.64 3.63
CA VAL A 31 1.27 -10.11 2.28
C VAL A 31 -0.02 -10.31 1.48
N LEU A 32 -0.61 -9.23 1.00
CA LEU A 32 -1.70 -9.25 0.03
C LEU A 32 -1.12 -9.08 -1.35
N ARG A 33 -1.36 -10.03 -2.23
CA ARG A 33 -0.96 -9.93 -3.64
C ARG A 33 -2.13 -9.46 -4.48
N ASN A 34 -1.83 -8.57 -5.43
CA ASN A 34 -2.83 -8.16 -6.42
C ASN A 34 -2.89 -9.23 -7.53
N PRO A 35 -4.01 -9.95 -7.69
CA PRO A 35 -4.11 -10.99 -8.72
C PRO A 35 -3.94 -10.44 -10.14
N SER A 36 -4.34 -9.19 -10.36
CA SER A 36 -4.25 -8.52 -11.66
C SER A 36 -2.84 -8.10 -12.05
N ALA A 37 -1.91 -8.02 -11.11
CA ALA A 37 -0.54 -7.58 -11.38
C ALA A 37 0.20 -8.55 -12.30
N ARG A 38 0.03 -9.87 -12.12
CA ARG A 38 0.66 -10.88 -12.99
C ARG A 38 0.13 -10.84 -14.43
N ALA A 39 -1.16 -10.63 -14.60
CA ALA A 39 -1.75 -10.45 -15.93
C ALA A 39 -1.20 -9.20 -16.63
N HIS A 40 -0.87 -8.18 -15.87
CA HIS A 40 -0.24 -6.95 -16.34
C HIS A 40 1.20 -7.16 -16.80
N ASP A 41 2.02 -7.79 -15.98
CA ASP A 41 3.43 -8.05 -16.29
C ASP A 41 3.56 -8.99 -17.50
N LEU A 42 2.72 -10.00 -17.58
CA LEU A 42 2.65 -10.90 -18.74
C LEU A 42 2.13 -10.20 -19.99
N ALA A 43 1.15 -9.31 -19.88
CA ALA A 43 0.66 -8.51 -20.99
C ALA A 43 1.70 -7.51 -21.47
N SER A 44 2.43 -6.84 -20.57
CA SER A 44 3.49 -5.89 -20.94
C SER A 44 4.69 -6.57 -21.58
N SER A 45 5.08 -7.76 -21.12
CA SER A 45 6.20 -8.51 -21.70
C SER A 45 5.87 -9.15 -23.05
N ARG A 46 4.64 -9.61 -23.25
CA ARG A 46 4.15 -10.11 -24.55
C ARG A 46 3.89 -8.99 -25.55
N HIS A 47 3.54 -7.82 -25.11
CA HIS A 47 3.25 -6.66 -25.95
C HIS A 47 4.48 -5.87 -26.38
N GLY A 48 5.65 -6.10 -25.80
CA GLY A 48 6.90 -5.47 -26.22
C GLY A 48 7.26 -5.68 -27.70
N ARG A 49 6.81 -6.78 -28.32
CA ARG A 49 7.00 -7.07 -29.76
C ARG A 49 5.81 -6.70 -30.65
N LEU A 50 4.61 -6.60 -30.09
CA LEU A 50 3.38 -6.25 -30.83
C LEU A 50 2.98 -4.79 -30.68
N ASN A 51 3.60 -4.06 -29.78
CA ASN A 51 3.23 -2.69 -29.42
C ASN A 51 3.46 -1.65 -30.50
N ARG A 52 4.29 -1.89 -31.52
CA ARG A 52 4.48 -0.93 -32.62
C ARG A 52 3.23 -0.76 -33.46
N ARG A 53 2.38 -1.81 -33.60
CA ARG A 53 1.10 -1.72 -34.32
C ARG A 53 -0.07 -1.29 -33.44
N ALA A 54 -0.03 -1.61 -32.14
CA ALA A 54 -1.08 -1.22 -31.19
C ALA A 54 -0.92 0.22 -30.68
N ALA A 55 0.28 0.79 -30.71
CA ALA A 55 0.53 2.19 -30.39
C ALA A 55 -0.15 3.16 -31.35
N ASP A 56 -0.43 2.71 -32.58
CA ASP A 56 -1.14 3.50 -33.61
C ASP A 56 -2.68 3.45 -33.46
N GLN A 57 -3.22 2.72 -32.44
CA GLN A 57 -4.66 2.65 -32.17
C GLN A 57 -5.01 3.28 -30.84
N PRO A 58 -5.46 4.56 -30.83
CA PRO A 58 -5.79 5.31 -29.60
C PRO A 58 -6.83 4.61 -28.71
N LEU A 59 -7.80 3.93 -29.31
CA LEU A 59 -8.86 3.19 -28.59
C LEU A 59 -8.34 1.99 -27.78
N ALA A 60 -7.33 1.29 -28.30
CA ALA A 60 -6.72 0.16 -27.61
C ALA A 60 -5.89 0.61 -26.40
N LEU A 61 -5.20 1.76 -26.51
CA LEU A 61 -4.46 2.37 -25.40
C LEU A 61 -5.38 2.84 -24.28
N ASP A 62 -6.49 3.49 -24.65
CA ASP A 62 -7.48 3.96 -23.67
C ASP A 62 -8.16 2.81 -22.94
N ALA A 63 -8.49 1.73 -23.64
CA ALA A 63 -9.05 0.52 -23.03
C ALA A 63 -8.07 -0.11 -22.04
N ARG A 64 -6.78 -0.18 -22.37
CA ARG A 64 -5.74 -0.72 -21.48
C ARG A 64 -5.53 0.15 -20.25
N ARG A 65 -5.47 1.46 -20.41
CA ARG A 65 -5.37 2.41 -19.29
C ARG A 65 -6.56 2.27 -18.35
N GLN A 66 -7.75 2.07 -18.90
CA GLN A 66 -8.96 1.89 -18.11
C GLN A 66 -8.93 0.58 -17.32
N VAL A 67 -8.49 -0.53 -17.94
CA VAL A 67 -8.31 -1.83 -17.26
C VAL A 67 -7.31 -1.70 -16.11
N LYS A 68 -6.18 -1.03 -16.32
CA LYS A 68 -5.18 -0.77 -15.29
C LYS A 68 -5.74 0.05 -14.14
N ARG A 69 -6.50 1.10 -14.46
CA ARG A 69 -7.13 1.96 -13.46
C ARG A 69 -8.12 1.20 -12.62
N ILE A 70 -8.97 0.40 -13.22
CA ILE A 70 -9.95 -0.44 -12.51
C ILE A 70 -9.25 -1.45 -11.59
N ALA A 71 -8.21 -2.11 -12.08
CA ALA A 71 -7.42 -3.05 -11.28
C ALA A 71 -6.76 -2.37 -10.09
N ALA A 72 -6.21 -1.18 -10.28
CA ALA A 72 -5.60 -0.38 -9.22
C ALA A 72 -6.64 0.04 -8.17
N GLU A 73 -7.80 0.50 -8.59
CA GLU A 73 -8.90 0.89 -7.67
C GLU A 73 -9.41 -0.31 -6.87
N ARG A 74 -9.57 -1.46 -7.51
CA ARG A 74 -9.97 -2.70 -6.82
C ARG A 74 -8.96 -3.13 -5.78
N PHE A 75 -7.68 -3.06 -6.11
CA PHE A 75 -6.62 -3.40 -5.16
C PHE A 75 -6.59 -2.42 -3.98
N ALA A 76 -6.76 -1.13 -4.26
CA ALA A 76 -6.86 -0.10 -3.22
C ALA A 76 -8.03 -0.37 -2.26
N VAL A 77 -9.18 -0.79 -2.77
CA VAL A 77 -10.33 -1.20 -1.94
C VAL A 77 -9.97 -2.39 -1.06
N THR A 78 -9.31 -3.40 -1.62
CA THR A 78 -8.88 -4.59 -0.88
C THR A 78 -7.93 -4.23 0.25
N VAL A 79 -6.93 -3.41 -0.02
CA VAL A 79 -5.98 -2.92 0.99
C VAL A 79 -6.68 -2.10 2.07
N ALA A 80 -7.53 -1.16 1.68
CA ALA A 80 -8.28 -0.32 2.61
C ALA A 80 -9.20 -1.12 3.52
N ARG A 81 -9.89 -2.14 2.99
CA ARG A 81 -10.73 -3.05 3.77
C ARG A 81 -9.91 -3.86 4.78
N ARG A 82 -8.75 -4.32 4.39
CA ARG A 82 -7.87 -5.06 5.30
C ARG A 82 -7.38 -4.19 6.43
N ILE A 83 -7.00 -2.94 6.15
CA ILE A 83 -6.65 -1.96 7.18
C ILE A 83 -7.83 -1.71 8.11
N GLY A 84 -9.01 -1.48 7.56
CA GLY A 84 -10.24 -1.24 8.33
C GLY A 84 -10.61 -2.41 9.25
N GLY A 85 -10.55 -3.63 8.73
CA GLY A 85 -10.82 -4.84 9.51
C GLY A 85 -9.85 -5.01 10.67
N ARG A 86 -8.58 -4.69 10.45
CA ARG A 86 -7.57 -4.73 11.49
C ARG A 86 -7.80 -3.65 12.55
N CYS A 87 -8.14 -2.45 12.14
CA CYS A 87 -8.48 -1.37 13.06
C CYS A 87 -9.72 -1.67 13.91
N ALA A 88 -10.67 -2.40 13.36
CA ALA A 88 -11.84 -2.87 14.12
C ALA A 88 -11.50 -3.94 15.15
N ALA A 89 -10.58 -4.84 14.81
CA ALA A 89 -10.16 -5.94 15.70
C ALA A 89 -9.20 -5.48 16.81
N ILE A 90 -8.32 -4.51 16.54
CA ILE A 90 -7.29 -4.06 17.48
C ILE A 90 -7.50 -2.57 17.77
N ARG A 91 -7.88 -2.26 19.02
CA ARG A 91 -8.32 -0.92 19.38
C ARG A 91 -7.22 0.14 19.46
N ASN A 92 -6.07 -0.16 19.95
CA ASN A 92 -5.03 0.83 20.28
C ASN A 92 -3.79 0.69 19.38
N GLU A 93 -4.00 0.59 18.08
CA GLU A 93 -2.92 0.48 17.11
C GLU A 93 -2.94 1.71 16.18
N ASP A 94 -1.81 2.41 16.10
CA ASP A 94 -1.64 3.50 15.14
C ASP A 94 -1.34 2.93 13.75
N VAL A 95 -1.64 3.66 12.69
CA VAL A 95 -1.45 3.20 11.31
C VAL A 95 -0.53 4.15 10.57
N VAL A 96 0.44 3.58 9.86
CA VAL A 96 1.28 4.28 8.88
C VAL A 96 1.07 3.64 7.51
N LEU A 97 0.73 4.44 6.52
CA LEU A 97 0.50 4.00 5.15
C LEU A 97 1.63 4.50 4.24
N VAL A 98 2.30 3.59 3.59
CA VAL A 98 3.43 3.85 2.69
C VAL A 98 3.11 3.31 1.31
N ALA A 99 3.03 4.17 0.33
CA ALA A 99 2.78 3.79 -1.06
C ALA A 99 3.19 4.94 -1.98
N GLY A 100 3.44 4.66 -3.25
CA GLY A 100 3.57 5.71 -4.25
C GLY A 100 2.33 6.61 -4.29
N GLY A 101 2.49 7.88 -4.62
CA GLY A 101 1.45 8.89 -4.42
C GLY A 101 0.08 8.56 -5.03
N ARG A 102 0.06 7.92 -6.19
CA ARG A 102 -1.19 7.51 -6.84
C ARG A 102 -1.94 6.44 -6.05
N LEU A 103 -1.27 5.36 -5.67
CA LEU A 103 -1.87 4.30 -4.87
C LEU A 103 -2.24 4.79 -3.48
N LEU A 104 -1.38 5.60 -2.86
CA LEU A 104 -1.63 6.21 -1.56
C LEU A 104 -2.96 6.96 -1.57
N GLY A 105 -3.19 7.82 -2.56
CA GLY A 105 -4.42 8.58 -2.69
C GLY A 105 -5.66 7.69 -2.89
N LEU A 106 -5.52 6.61 -3.67
CA LEU A 106 -6.62 5.65 -3.87
C LEU A 106 -6.98 4.92 -2.57
N VAL A 107 -5.99 4.43 -1.83
CA VAL A 107 -6.22 3.73 -0.56
C VAL A 107 -6.79 4.69 0.48
N ASP A 108 -6.23 5.88 0.62
CA ASP A 108 -6.67 6.89 1.59
C ASP A 108 -8.15 7.22 1.44
N ARG A 109 -8.60 7.42 0.20
CA ARG A 109 -10.03 7.71 -0.09
C ARG A 109 -10.97 6.54 0.24
N LYS A 110 -10.47 5.31 0.31
CA LYS A 110 -11.26 4.11 0.61
C LYS A 110 -11.18 3.68 2.08
N LEU A 111 -10.34 4.32 2.89
CA LEU A 111 -10.23 4.00 4.31
C LEU A 111 -11.54 4.31 5.04
N SER A 112 -11.90 3.42 5.96
CA SER A 112 -12.98 3.66 6.91
C SER A 112 -12.65 4.86 7.80
N ARG A 113 -13.67 5.47 8.39
CA ARG A 113 -13.50 6.57 9.34
C ARG A 113 -12.60 6.18 10.51
N THR A 114 -12.77 4.98 11.05
CA THR A 114 -11.95 4.46 12.14
C THR A 114 -10.47 4.36 11.71
N ALA A 115 -10.20 3.82 10.53
CA ALA A 115 -8.84 3.72 10.01
C ALA A 115 -8.21 5.10 9.76
N GLN A 116 -8.96 6.06 9.25
CA GLN A 116 -8.50 7.44 9.07
C GLN A 116 -8.11 8.09 10.40
N HIS A 117 -8.89 7.89 11.46
CA HIS A 117 -8.58 8.41 12.80
C HIS A 117 -7.30 7.82 13.39
N ARG A 118 -6.92 6.62 12.97
CA ARG A 118 -5.69 5.96 13.45
C ARG A 118 -4.49 6.20 12.57
N LEU A 119 -4.70 6.78 11.39
CA LEU A 119 -3.63 7.10 10.46
C LEU A 119 -2.80 8.27 11.01
N ILE A 120 -1.59 7.97 11.48
CA ILE A 120 -0.69 8.99 12.05
C ILE A 120 0.28 9.58 11.03
N ALA A 121 0.55 8.84 9.95
CA ALA A 121 1.43 9.30 8.87
C ALA A 121 1.11 8.60 7.56
N THR A 122 1.30 9.33 6.47
CA THR A 122 1.34 8.79 5.12
C THR A 122 2.70 9.12 4.50
N VAL A 123 3.29 8.16 3.81
CA VAL A 123 4.57 8.32 3.13
C VAL A 123 4.35 8.09 1.63
N PRO A 124 4.35 9.16 0.81
CA PRO A 124 4.06 9.07 -0.62
C PRO A 124 5.31 8.61 -1.42
N ARG A 125 5.87 7.49 -1.02
CA ARG A 125 7.05 6.90 -1.65
C ARG A 125 6.83 5.41 -1.86
N ASP A 126 7.31 4.88 -2.97
CA ASP A 126 7.37 3.44 -3.20
C ASP A 126 8.58 2.85 -2.49
N LEU A 127 8.35 2.27 -1.32
CA LEU A 127 9.35 1.58 -0.52
C LEU A 127 9.16 0.05 -0.54
N SER A 128 8.33 -0.46 -1.45
CA SER A 128 7.97 -1.88 -1.52
C SER A 128 9.17 -2.80 -1.80
N HIS A 129 10.22 -2.27 -2.40
CA HIS A 129 11.46 -2.99 -2.72
C HIS A 129 12.44 -3.08 -1.55
N LEU A 130 12.22 -2.35 -0.46
CA LEU A 130 13.12 -2.35 0.69
C LEU A 130 12.96 -3.61 1.56
N THR A 131 14.07 -4.03 2.14
CA THR A 131 14.09 -5.09 3.17
C THR A 131 13.46 -4.59 4.47
N GLU A 132 13.09 -5.52 5.37
CA GLU A 132 12.55 -5.15 6.68
C GLU A 132 13.50 -4.24 7.49
N PRO A 133 14.82 -4.50 7.58
CA PRO A 133 15.73 -3.59 8.28
C PRO A 133 15.78 -2.20 7.64
N ALA A 134 15.77 -2.11 6.32
CA ALA A 134 15.76 -0.83 5.60
C ALA A 134 14.46 -0.06 5.83
N LEU A 135 13.32 -0.74 5.78
CA LEU A 135 12.02 -0.16 6.12
C LEU A 135 11.98 0.34 7.57
N ALA A 136 12.52 -0.42 8.50
CA ALA A 136 12.59 -0.02 9.90
C ALA A 136 13.35 1.29 10.08
N ARG A 137 14.49 1.44 9.41
CA ARG A 137 15.28 2.69 9.44
C ARG A 137 14.53 3.89 8.91
N GLU A 138 13.74 3.70 7.84
CA GLU A 138 12.96 4.78 7.23
C GLU A 138 11.71 5.13 8.05
N LEU A 139 11.02 4.16 8.61
CA LEU A 139 9.67 4.31 9.12
C LEU A 139 9.57 4.44 10.65
N LEU A 140 10.50 3.86 11.41
CA LEU A 140 10.47 3.96 12.87
C LEU A 140 10.62 5.39 13.40
N PRO A 141 11.39 6.30 12.76
CA PRO A 141 11.43 7.70 13.18
C PRO A 141 10.09 8.43 13.12
N LEU A 142 9.13 7.92 12.33
CA LEU A 142 7.78 8.49 12.22
C LEU A 142 6.90 8.16 13.43
N ARG A 143 7.34 7.26 14.29
CA ARG A 143 6.63 6.90 15.50
C ARG A 143 6.56 8.08 16.46
N PRO A 144 5.36 8.49 16.92
CA PRO A 144 5.23 9.58 17.86
C PRO A 144 5.99 9.29 19.15
N ARG A 145 6.78 10.25 19.60
CA ARG A 145 7.43 10.16 20.91
C ARG A 145 6.38 10.27 22.01
N PRO A 146 6.49 9.53 23.12
CA PRO A 146 5.52 9.59 24.21
C PRO A 146 5.34 11.00 24.79
N GLU A 147 6.40 11.79 24.75
CA GLU A 147 6.47 13.13 25.32
C GLU A 147 5.60 14.18 24.59
N LEU A 148 5.20 13.89 23.35
CA LEU A 148 4.39 14.80 22.53
C LEU A 148 2.88 14.56 22.64
N ARG A 149 2.45 13.62 23.47
CA ARG A 149 1.05 13.27 23.67
C ARG A 149 0.46 13.80 24.99
N ALA A 150 1.09 14.78 25.53
CA ALA A 150 0.53 15.46 26.69
C ALA A 150 -0.68 16.34 26.31
#